data_95a501bc307a54411f2a9587507f8671
#
_entry.id   95a501bc307a54411f2a9587507f8671
#
_cell.length_a   1.000
_cell.length_b   1.000
_cell.length_c   1.000
_cell.angle_alpha   90.00
_cell.angle_beta   90.00
_cell.angle_gamma   90.00
#
_symmetry.space_group_name_H-M   'P 1'
#
loop_
_entity.id
_entity.type
_entity.pdbx_description
1 polymer ?
#
loop_
_entity_poly.entity_id
_entity_poly.type
_entity_poly.pdbx_seq_one_letter_code
_entity_poly.pdbx_strand_id
1 'polypeptide(L)' 'MATQSSQMIQDPFLNALRREKVPVTVFLVNGIKLQGVISSFDNYCLMLKNSVTQLVFKHAISTVMPSRDVVIDTVHKE' A
#
# COMPACT_ATOMS: atom_id res chain seq x y z
N MET A 1 6.66 19.81 5.97
CA MET A 1 7.78 18.90 6.17
C MET A 1 7.30 17.55 6.59
N ALA A 2 6.56 17.49 7.65
CA ALA A 2 6.03 16.21 8.12
C ALA A 2 5.20 15.53 7.04
N THR A 3 4.48 16.29 6.28
CA THR A 3 3.65 15.76 5.20
C THR A 3 4.51 15.04 4.17
N GLN A 4 5.61 15.64 3.82
CA GLN A 4 6.50 15.04 2.83
C GLN A 4 7.10 13.76 3.34
N SER A 5 7.45 13.72 4.61
CA SER A 5 7.99 12.50 5.19
C SER A 5 6.99 11.36 5.09
N SER A 6 5.72 11.65 5.38
CA SER A 6 4.68 10.62 5.28
C SER A 6 4.56 10.11 3.85
N GLN A 7 4.59 11.01 2.88
CA GLN A 7 4.49 10.60 1.48
C GLN A 7 5.69 9.80 1.05
N MET A 8 6.87 10.16 1.53
CA MET A 8 8.07 9.42 1.19
C MET A 8 8.03 8.00 1.73
N ILE A 9 7.42 7.81 2.89
CA ILE A 9 7.28 6.47 3.44
C ILE A 9 6.20 5.69 2.69
N GLN A 10 5.10 6.36 2.35
CA GLN A 10 3.98 5.70 1.72
C GLN A 10 4.35 5.11 0.37
N ASP A 11 4.96 5.91 -0.50
CA ASP A 11 5.26 5.44 -1.84
C ASP A 11 6.31 4.33 -1.86
N PRO A 12 7.44 4.46 -1.15
CA PRO A 12 8.39 3.34 -1.10
C PRO A 12 7.80 2.08 -0.50
N PHE A 13 6.93 2.22 0.50
CA PHE A 13 6.30 1.06 1.13
C PHE A 13 5.40 0.33 0.14
N LEU A 14 4.54 1.07 -0.55
CA LEU A 14 3.64 0.48 -1.53
C LEU A 14 4.41 -0.12 -2.70
N ASN A 15 5.47 0.56 -3.12
CA ASN A 15 6.28 0.06 -4.22
C ASN A 15 6.98 -1.26 -3.84
N ALA A 16 7.46 -1.37 -2.61
CA ALA A 16 8.08 -2.60 -2.16
C ALA A 16 7.07 -3.74 -2.14
N LEU A 17 5.86 -3.48 -1.65
CA LEU A 17 4.82 -4.49 -1.63
C LEU A 17 4.46 -4.94 -3.04
N ARG A 18 4.39 -3.99 -3.98
CA ARG A 18 4.09 -4.30 -5.37
C ARG A 18 5.21 -5.11 -6.01
N ARG A 19 6.44 -4.68 -5.81
CA ARG A 19 7.60 -5.32 -6.42
C ARG A 19 7.75 -6.76 -5.95
N GLU A 20 7.54 -6.97 -4.67
CA GLU A 20 7.74 -8.30 -4.09
C GLU A 20 6.47 -9.13 -4.07
N LYS A 21 5.38 -8.58 -4.56
CA LYS A 21 4.09 -9.28 -4.68
C LYS A 21 3.65 -9.85 -3.34
N VAL A 22 3.76 -9.03 -2.32
CA VAL A 22 3.39 -9.42 -0.96
C VAL A 22 1.88 -9.29 -0.80
N PRO A 23 1.19 -10.36 -0.41
CA PRO A 23 -0.25 -10.23 -0.13
C PRO A 23 -0.48 -9.26 1.01
N VAL A 24 -1.47 -8.42 0.86
CA VAL A 24 -1.79 -7.41 1.86
C VAL A 24 -3.26 -7.47 2.23
N THR A 25 -3.56 -7.01 3.43
CA THR A 25 -4.92 -6.75 3.87
C THR A 25 -5.08 -5.24 3.98
N VAL A 26 -6.08 -4.72 3.31
CA VAL A 26 -6.36 -3.29 3.29
C VAL A 26 -7.65 -3.06 4.07
N PHE A 27 -7.57 -2.25 5.10
CA PHE A 27 -8.72 -1.87 5.90
C PHE A 27 -9.20 -0.51 5.44
N LEU A 28 -10.48 -0.41 5.13
CA LEU A 28 -11.08 0.84 4.70
C LEU A 28 -11.67 1.56 5.91
N VAL A 29 -11.86 2.86 5.76
CA VAL A 29 -12.37 3.68 6.86
C VAL A 29 -13.79 3.30 7.26
N ASN A 30 -14.52 2.64 6.37
CA ASN A 30 -15.88 2.18 6.69
C ASN A 30 -15.89 0.78 7.32
N GLY A 31 -14.72 0.21 7.62
CA GLY A 31 -14.63 -1.08 8.28
C GLY A 31 -14.52 -2.26 7.35
N ILE A 32 -14.60 -2.06 6.06
CA ILE A 32 -14.47 -3.15 5.10
C ILE A 32 -13.00 -3.55 4.98
N LYS A 33 -12.78 -4.83 4.83
CA LYS A 33 -11.44 -5.39 4.71
C LYS A 33 -11.30 -6.03 3.33
N LEU A 34 -10.23 -5.67 2.62
CA LEU A 34 -9.93 -6.22 1.30
C LEU A 34 -8.57 -6.90 1.35
N GLN A 35 -8.40 -7.95 0.56
CA GLN A 35 -7.15 -8.69 0.50
C GLN A 35 -6.73 -8.88 -0.93
N GLY A 36 -5.42 -8.91 -1.13
CA GLY A 36 -4.86 -9.14 -2.47
C GLY A 36 -3.44 -8.66 -2.54
N VAL A 37 -2.93 -8.60 -3.76
CA VAL A 37 -1.58 -8.14 -4.05
C VAL A 37 -1.70 -6.80 -4.76
N ILE A 38 -0.84 -5.87 -4.41
CA ILE A 38 -0.83 -4.57 -5.09
C ILE A 38 -0.28 -4.78 -6.50
N SER A 39 -1.10 -4.50 -7.51
CA SER A 39 -0.64 -4.62 -8.88
C SER A 39 -0.12 -3.30 -9.41
N SER A 40 -0.70 -2.20 -8.99
CA SER A 40 -0.20 -0.88 -9.32
C SER A 40 -0.81 0.15 -8.38
N PHE A 41 -0.29 1.36 -8.42
CA PHE A 41 -0.85 2.45 -7.61
C PHE A 41 -0.39 3.78 -8.19
N ASP A 42 -1.13 4.81 -7.84
CA ASP A 42 -0.75 6.17 -8.19
C ASP A 42 -1.03 7.08 -7.00
N ASN A 43 -1.10 8.39 -7.23
CA ASN A 43 -1.26 9.34 -6.13
C ASN A 43 -2.61 9.22 -5.44
N TYR A 44 -3.61 8.67 -6.09
CA TYR A 44 -4.98 8.67 -5.57
C TYR A 44 -5.55 7.28 -5.36
N CYS A 45 -5.05 6.30 -6.08
CA CYS A 45 -5.69 4.99 -6.14
C CYS A 45 -4.67 3.89 -5.98
N LEU A 46 -5.17 2.74 -5.58
CA LEU A 46 -4.39 1.53 -5.37
C LEU A 46 -5.15 0.40 -6.03
N MET A 47 -4.46 -0.37 -6.87
CA MET A 47 -5.09 -1.52 -7.50
C MET A 47 -4.69 -2.79 -6.79
N LEU A 48 -5.68 -3.47 -6.24
CA LEU A 48 -5.49 -4.76 -5.61
C LEU A 48 -5.94 -5.86 -6.56
N LYS A 49 -5.14 -6.90 -6.65
CA LYS A 49 -5.45 -8.03 -7.47
C LYS A 49 -5.52 -9.29 -6.63
N ASN A 50 -6.62 -10.00 -6.78
CA ASN A 50 -6.84 -11.28 -6.13
C ASN A 50 -7.44 -12.17 -7.21
N SER A 51 -8.60 -12.77 -6.95
CA SER A 51 -9.36 -13.42 -8.02
C SER A 51 -9.93 -12.38 -8.97
N VAL A 52 -10.13 -11.16 -8.49
CA VAL A 52 -10.59 -10.03 -9.30
C VAL A 52 -9.66 -8.85 -9.05
N THR A 53 -9.68 -7.88 -9.94
CA THR A 53 -8.94 -6.65 -9.74
C THR A 53 -9.87 -5.59 -9.17
N GLN A 54 -9.42 -4.93 -8.10
CA GLN A 54 -10.22 -3.92 -7.42
C GLN A 54 -9.45 -2.62 -7.36
N LEU A 55 -10.15 -1.53 -7.61
CA LEU A 55 -9.58 -0.20 -7.51
C LEU A 55 -10.01 0.41 -6.19
N VAL A 56 -9.05 0.85 -5.40
CA VAL A 56 -9.30 1.38 -4.07
C VAL A 56 -8.74 2.78 -3.99
N PHE A 57 -9.56 3.73 -3.56
CA PHE A 57 -9.09 5.10 -3.40
C PHE A 57 -8.29 5.21 -2.11
N LYS A 58 -7.13 5.84 -2.20
CA LYS A 58 -6.21 5.90 -1.07
C LYS A 58 -6.81 6.58 0.15
N HIS A 59 -7.60 7.62 -0.06
CA HIS A 59 -8.16 8.34 1.10
C HIS A 59 -9.28 7.55 1.78
N ALA A 60 -9.72 6.45 1.19
CA ALA A 60 -10.65 5.55 1.84
C ALA A 60 -9.93 4.47 2.65
N ILE A 61 -8.61 4.41 2.58
CA ILE A 61 -7.84 3.39 3.25
C ILE A 61 -7.46 3.86 4.65
N SER A 62 -7.73 3.02 5.63
CA SER A 62 -7.30 3.27 7.00
C SER A 62 -5.92 2.66 7.25
N THR A 63 -5.73 1.41 6.86
CA THR A 63 -4.50 0.68 7.16
C THR A 63 -4.22 -0.32 6.06
N VAL A 64 -2.95 -0.50 5.75
CA VAL A 64 -2.48 -1.55 4.86
C VAL A 64 -1.55 -2.45 5.66
N MET A 65 -1.90 -3.73 5.76
CA MET A 65 -1.13 -4.69 6.55
C MET A 65 -0.59 -5.77 5.63
N PRO A 66 0.71 -5.79 5.39
CA PRO A 66 1.31 -6.86 4.60
C PRO A 66 1.34 -8.16 5.40
N SER A 67 1.31 -9.28 4.68
CA SER A 67 1.37 -10.59 5.33
C SER A 67 2.77 -10.89 5.86
N ARG A 68 3.79 -10.18 5.38
CA ARG A 68 5.15 -10.29 5.88
C ARG A 68 5.82 -8.94 5.76
N ASP A 69 6.93 -8.80 6.48
CA ASP A 69 7.68 -7.56 6.42
C ASP A 69 8.32 -7.37 5.07
N VAL A 70 8.48 -6.13 4.68
CA VAL A 70 9.20 -5.78 3.46
C VAL A 70 10.30 -4.80 3.82
N VAL A 71 11.35 -4.81 3.02
CA VAL A 71 12.43 -3.86 3.16
C VAL A 71 12.08 -2.63 2.37
N ILE A 72 12.07 -1.51 3.04
CA ILE A 72 11.78 -0.22 2.42
C ILE A 72 13.09 0.49 2.14
N ASP A 73 13.35 0.74 0.87
CA ASP A 73 14.59 1.40 0.44
C ASP A 73 14.46 2.89 0.54
N THR A 74 14.21 3.36 1.73
CA THR A 74 14.10 4.79 1.84
C THR A 74 15.15 5.31 2.75
N VAL A 75 15.58 6.03 2.87
CA VAL A 75 16.31 6.52 3.95
C VAL A 75 17.64 6.17 4.17
N HIS A 76 17.52 5.78 4.26
CA HIS A 76 18.31 5.74 4.59
C HIS A 76 19.01 5.99 4.88
N LYS A 77 19.27 5.81 4.66
CA LYS A 77 19.87 5.81 4.88
C LYS A 77 20.38 6.31 5.64
N GLU A 78 20.58 6.50 6.14
CA GLU A 78 21.04 7.04 6.65
C GLU A 78 21.36 7.32 6.90
#